data_54a0075d4ddf6e6906a04e11e4934e73
#
_entry.id   54a0075d4ddf6e6906a04e11e4934e73
#
_cell.length_a   1.000
_cell.length_b   1.000
_cell.length_c   1.000
_cell.angle_alpha   90.00
_cell.angle_beta   90.00
_cell.angle_gamma   90.00
#
_symmetry.space_group_name_H-M   'P 1'
#
loop_
_entity.id
_entity.type
_entity.pdbx_description
1 polymer ?
#
loop_
_entity_poly.entity_id
_entity_poly.type
_entity_poly.pdbx_seq_one_letter_code
_entity_poly.pdbx_strand_id
1 'polypeptide(L)'
;MKKTLIVGTVAYDEIETPNGSSGKILGGAGTYIALACAHFKSKASIVSVVGGDFETKYLELLESKGIDTNSIQRVLNGKTFYWKGKYHKNWNKRDTLATELNVLANFNPIVPKEFKESEIVVLGNLHPAVQGAVLNQLEKKPEAIILDLSLIHIS
;
A
#
# COMPACT_ATOMS: atom_id res chain seq x y z
N MET A 1 -16.17 14.48 8.35
CA MET A 1 -15.16 13.95 7.41
C MET A 1 -15.12 12.44 7.60
N LYS A 2 -15.34 11.64 6.54
CA LYS A 2 -15.38 10.19 6.66
C LYS A 2 -13.98 9.62 6.94
N LYS A 3 -13.92 8.60 7.81
CA LYS A 3 -12.69 7.85 8.06
C LYS A 3 -12.50 6.82 6.96
N THR A 4 -11.31 6.78 6.40
CA THR A 4 -10.92 5.82 5.35
C THR A 4 -9.79 4.94 5.86
N LEU A 5 -10.05 3.64 5.95
CA LEU A 5 -9.03 2.64 6.22
C LEU A 5 -8.46 2.15 4.89
N ILE A 6 -7.17 2.24 4.73
CA ILE A 6 -6.46 1.77 3.55
C ILE A 6 -5.59 0.59 3.94
N VAL A 7 -5.75 -0.52 3.25
CA VAL A 7 -4.87 -1.68 3.41
C VAL A 7 -4.20 -1.95 2.09
N GLY A 8 -2.89 -1.84 2.05
CA GLY A 8 -2.17 -1.92 0.78
C GLY A 8 -0.66 -1.91 0.97
N THR A 9 0.06 -2.14 -0.11
CA THR A 9 1.52 -2.11 -0.10
C THR A 9 2.05 -0.69 0.08
N VAL A 10 3.04 -0.54 0.95
CA VAL A 10 4.01 0.55 0.96
C VAL A 10 5.33 -0.09 0.54
N ALA A 11 5.93 0.39 -0.52
CA ALA A 11 6.93 -0.37 -1.25
C ALA A 11 8.05 0.50 -1.82
N TYR A 12 9.07 -0.15 -2.31
CA TYR A 12 9.99 0.42 -3.28
C TYR A 12 9.66 -0.09 -4.68
N ASP A 13 9.48 0.83 -5.61
CA ASP A 13 9.38 0.54 -7.03
C ASP A 13 10.64 1.02 -7.76
N GLU A 14 11.02 0.31 -8.83
CA GLU A 14 12.03 0.75 -9.79
C GLU A 14 11.48 0.60 -11.19
N ILE A 15 11.51 1.69 -11.96
CA ILE A 15 10.88 1.76 -13.27
C ILE A 15 11.95 2.03 -14.32
N GLU A 16 12.10 1.09 -15.25
CA GLU A 16 12.88 1.28 -16.46
C GLU A 16 11.98 1.72 -17.62
N THR A 17 12.44 2.68 -18.38
CA THR A 17 11.78 3.18 -19.60
C THR A 17 12.81 3.32 -20.72
N PRO A 18 12.40 3.52 -21.97
CA PRO A 18 13.34 3.84 -23.05
C PRO A 18 14.20 5.09 -22.80
N ASN A 19 13.76 5.95 -21.89
CA ASN A 19 14.44 7.22 -21.57
C ASN A 19 15.32 7.14 -20.30
N GLY A 20 15.37 6.00 -19.61
CA GLY A 20 16.18 5.81 -18.41
C GLY A 20 15.49 5.03 -17.30
N SER A 21 16.11 4.97 -16.13
CA SER A 21 15.62 4.30 -14.93
C SER A 21 15.38 5.29 -13.81
N SER A 22 14.34 5.04 -13.01
CA SER A 22 14.03 5.86 -11.83
C SER A 22 14.97 5.62 -10.65
N GLY A 23 15.70 4.48 -10.63
CA GLY A 23 16.22 3.96 -9.38
C GLY A 23 15.08 3.57 -8.42
N LYS A 24 15.42 3.26 -7.16
CA LYS A 24 14.41 2.96 -6.12
C LYS A 24 13.66 4.22 -5.71
N ILE A 25 12.35 4.20 -5.85
CA ILE A 25 11.43 5.28 -5.48
C ILE A 25 10.32 4.74 -4.57
N LEU A 26 9.65 5.65 -3.87
CA LEU A 26 8.44 5.31 -3.11
C LEU A 26 7.37 4.78 -4.06
N GLY A 27 6.85 3.61 -3.75
CA GLY A 27 5.84 2.90 -4.51
C GLY A 27 4.79 2.24 -3.62
N GLY A 28 4.03 1.32 -4.23
CA GLY A 28 3.00 0.56 -3.56
C GLY A 28 1.60 1.17 -3.68
N ALA A 29 0.59 0.31 -3.87
CA ALA A 29 -0.80 0.72 -4.04
C ALA A 29 -1.33 1.49 -2.83
N GLY A 30 -1.01 1.06 -1.60
CA GLY A 30 -1.40 1.74 -0.37
C GLY A 30 -0.92 3.18 -0.31
N THR A 31 0.31 3.43 -0.73
CA THR A 31 0.90 4.78 -0.82
C THR A 31 0.08 5.70 -1.72
N TYR A 32 -0.19 5.28 -2.95
CA TYR A 32 -0.90 6.13 -3.93
C TYR A 32 -2.37 6.32 -3.56
N ILE A 33 -3.04 5.29 -3.03
CA ILE A 33 -4.41 5.40 -2.52
C ILE A 33 -4.46 6.43 -1.39
N ALA A 34 -3.51 6.38 -0.45
CA ALA A 34 -3.46 7.31 0.67
C ALA A 34 -3.23 8.76 0.22
N LEU A 35 -2.30 8.97 -0.71
CA LEU A 35 -2.07 10.30 -1.28
C LEU A 35 -3.31 10.84 -2.00
N ALA A 36 -4.05 9.99 -2.72
CA ALA A 36 -5.33 10.37 -3.32
C ALA A 36 -6.36 10.75 -2.25
N CYS A 37 -6.51 9.95 -1.18
CA CYS A 37 -7.40 10.27 -0.05
C CYS A 37 -7.03 11.59 0.61
N ALA A 38 -5.74 11.87 0.80
CA ALA A 38 -5.26 13.13 1.35
C ALA A 38 -5.62 14.33 0.47
N HIS A 39 -5.52 14.17 -0.86
CA HIS A 39 -5.94 15.20 -1.81
C HIS A 39 -7.43 15.58 -1.65
N PHE A 40 -8.28 14.60 -1.37
CA PHE A 40 -9.70 14.82 -1.07
C PHE A 40 -9.99 15.15 0.41
N LYS A 41 -8.95 15.43 1.20
CA LYS A 41 -9.05 15.78 2.63
C LYS A 41 -9.78 14.72 3.47
N SER A 42 -9.68 13.45 3.10
CA SER A 42 -10.21 12.33 3.89
C SER A 42 -9.29 12.03 5.08
N LYS A 43 -9.86 11.69 6.23
CA LYS A 43 -9.09 11.17 7.36
C LYS A 43 -8.70 9.73 7.04
N ALA A 44 -7.46 9.50 6.64
CA ALA A 44 -6.99 8.20 6.16
C ALA A 44 -5.89 7.62 7.06
N SER A 45 -5.93 6.31 7.28
CA SER A 45 -4.86 5.52 7.89
C SER A 45 -4.45 4.38 6.96
N ILE A 46 -3.14 4.10 6.91
CA ILE A 46 -2.58 2.99 6.12
C ILE A 46 -2.20 1.86 7.06
N VAL A 47 -2.77 0.68 6.79
CA VAL A 47 -2.32 -0.60 7.35
C VAL A 47 -1.43 -1.29 6.33
N SER A 48 -0.15 -1.44 6.67
CA SER A 48 0.88 -1.99 5.80
C SER A 48 2.06 -2.54 6.61
N VAL A 49 3.10 -2.99 5.91
CA VAL A 49 4.36 -3.42 6.50
C VAL A 49 5.53 -2.95 5.64
N VAL A 50 6.60 -2.50 6.30
CA VAL A 50 7.88 -2.14 5.67
C VAL A 50 9.04 -2.77 6.41
N GLY A 51 10.17 -2.90 5.74
CA GLY A 51 11.42 -3.36 6.34
C GLY A 51 12.17 -2.28 7.10
N GLY A 52 13.27 -2.67 7.74
CA GLY A 52 14.19 -1.72 8.37
C GLY A 52 14.90 -0.80 7.39
N ASP A 53 14.97 -1.20 6.13
CA ASP A 53 15.56 -0.44 5.02
C ASP A 53 14.67 0.69 4.51
N PHE A 54 13.42 0.79 4.98
CA PHE A 54 12.49 1.83 4.51
C PHE A 54 12.88 3.20 5.05
N GLU A 55 13.09 4.16 4.16
CA GLU A 55 13.54 5.50 4.52
C GLU A 55 12.44 6.29 5.24
N THR A 56 12.76 6.84 6.41
CA THR A 56 11.82 7.59 7.28
C THR A 56 11.22 8.81 6.55
N LYS A 57 11.97 9.44 5.66
CA LYS A 57 11.49 10.58 4.85
C LYS A 57 10.17 10.30 4.11
N TYR A 58 9.91 9.04 3.74
CA TYR A 58 8.67 8.67 3.04
C TYR A 58 7.47 8.56 4.01
N LEU A 59 7.70 8.14 5.26
CA LEU A 59 6.66 8.20 6.29
C LEU A 59 6.34 9.67 6.62
N GLU A 60 7.37 10.50 6.81
CA GLU A 60 7.22 11.94 7.06
C GLU A 60 6.47 12.64 5.92
N LEU A 61 6.73 12.24 4.66
CA LEU A 61 5.98 12.74 3.52
C LEU A 61 4.48 12.42 3.64
N LEU A 62 4.12 11.18 3.96
CA LEU A 62 2.73 10.75 4.12
C LEU A 62 2.05 11.50 5.28
N GLU A 63 2.73 11.61 6.42
CA GLU A 63 2.26 12.32 7.61
C GLU A 63 2.06 13.82 7.33
N SER A 64 2.97 14.45 6.56
CA SER A 64 2.83 15.85 6.15
C SER A 64 1.59 16.11 5.30
N LYS A 65 1.03 15.07 4.68
CA LYS A 65 -0.25 15.11 3.94
C LYS A 65 -1.46 14.77 4.81
N GLY A 66 -1.27 14.58 6.12
CA GLY A 66 -2.35 14.24 7.05
C GLY A 66 -2.77 12.77 7.04
N ILE A 67 -1.90 11.89 6.53
CA ILE A 67 -2.14 10.44 6.53
C ILE A 67 -1.59 9.85 7.82
N ASP A 68 -2.39 9.03 8.50
CA ASP A 68 -1.96 8.28 9.67
C ASP A 68 -1.14 7.05 9.24
N THR A 69 0.14 7.03 9.63
CA THR A 69 1.10 5.98 9.32
C THR A 69 1.39 5.04 10.51
N ASN A 70 0.75 5.27 11.68
CA ASN A 70 1.01 4.50 12.91
C ASN A 70 0.76 3.00 12.77
N SER A 71 -0.05 2.59 11.78
CA SER A 71 -0.36 1.19 11.49
C SER A 71 0.50 0.58 10.39
N ILE A 72 1.54 1.27 9.95
CA ILE A 72 2.59 0.70 9.11
C ILE A 72 3.59 -0.01 10.03
N GLN A 73 3.54 -1.35 10.04
CA GLN A 73 4.45 -2.18 10.82
C GLN A 73 5.87 -2.06 10.26
N ARG A 74 6.88 -2.01 11.12
CA ARG A 74 8.29 -2.01 10.70
C ARG A 74 9.01 -3.25 11.22
N VAL A 75 9.51 -4.07 10.31
CA VAL A 75 10.32 -5.26 10.62
C VAL A 75 11.81 -4.91 10.46
N LEU A 76 12.47 -4.61 11.56
CA LEU A 76 13.84 -4.06 11.56
C LEU A 76 14.86 -4.89 10.78
N ASN A 77 14.80 -6.23 10.90
CA ASN A 77 15.73 -7.15 10.25
C ASN A 77 15.23 -7.64 8.88
N GLY A 78 14.18 -7.01 8.33
CA GLY A 78 13.62 -7.35 7.03
C GLY A 78 13.83 -6.26 5.99
N LYS A 79 13.60 -6.62 4.72
CA LYS A 79 13.58 -5.68 3.61
C LYS A 79 12.14 -5.34 3.23
N THR A 80 11.93 -4.12 2.77
CA THR A 80 10.65 -3.66 2.23
C THR A 80 10.32 -4.38 0.93
N PHE A 81 9.02 -4.59 0.66
CA PHE A 81 8.55 -5.08 -0.64
C PHE A 81 9.15 -4.25 -1.78
N TYR A 82 9.66 -4.94 -2.78
CA TYR A 82 10.29 -4.32 -3.94
C TYR A 82 9.72 -4.88 -5.23
N TRP A 83 9.41 -3.96 -6.15
CA TRP A 83 8.99 -4.29 -7.49
C TRP A 83 9.83 -3.54 -8.52
N LYS A 84 10.22 -4.24 -9.60
CA LYS A 84 10.91 -3.64 -10.73
C LYS A 84 10.18 -3.97 -12.02
N GLY A 85 9.86 -2.93 -12.79
CA GLY A 85 9.19 -3.07 -14.07
C GLY A 85 9.88 -2.30 -15.19
N LYS A 86 9.72 -2.81 -16.41
CA LYS A 86 10.19 -2.17 -17.63
C LYS A 86 9.03 -1.83 -18.53
N TYR A 87 8.88 -0.54 -18.80
CA TYR A 87 7.93 -0.04 -19.79
C TYR A 87 8.59 0.10 -21.14
N HIS A 88 7.89 -0.33 -22.19
CA HIS A 88 8.33 -0.20 -23.56
C HIS A 88 7.92 1.13 -24.18
N LYS A 89 8.33 1.41 -25.44
CA LYS A 89 7.86 2.60 -26.19
C LYS A 89 6.33 2.68 -26.25
N ASN A 90 5.67 1.52 -26.35
CA ASN A 90 4.23 1.42 -26.12
C ASN A 90 4.01 1.28 -24.60
N TRP A 91 3.58 2.35 -23.95
CA TRP A 91 3.35 2.43 -22.50
C TRP A 91 2.32 1.42 -21.95
N ASN A 92 1.49 0.85 -22.83
CA ASN A 92 0.58 -0.23 -22.48
C ASN A 92 1.28 -1.59 -22.32
N LYS A 93 2.54 -1.69 -22.76
CA LYS A 93 3.36 -2.90 -22.62
C LYS A 93 4.37 -2.71 -21.51
N ARG A 94 4.26 -3.58 -20.49
CA ARG A 94 5.13 -3.62 -19.31
C ARG A 94 5.59 -5.06 -19.05
N ASP A 95 6.87 -5.23 -18.76
CA ASP A 95 7.44 -6.46 -18.24
C ASP A 95 7.76 -6.29 -16.76
N THR A 96 7.47 -7.29 -15.95
CA THR A 96 7.94 -7.35 -14.57
C THR A 96 9.32 -8.00 -14.56
N LEU A 97 10.33 -7.28 -14.09
CA LEU A 97 11.71 -7.75 -14.03
C LEU A 97 12.04 -8.40 -12.69
N ALA A 98 11.46 -7.88 -11.59
CA ALA A 98 11.63 -8.44 -10.26
C ALA A 98 10.41 -8.17 -9.40
N THR A 99 10.10 -9.11 -8.49
CA THR A 99 9.13 -8.97 -7.41
C THR A 99 9.69 -9.65 -6.20
N GLU A 100 10.06 -8.87 -5.18
CA GLU A 100 10.58 -9.37 -3.91
C GLU A 100 9.57 -9.07 -2.82
N LEU A 101 8.86 -10.10 -2.37
CA LEU A 101 7.83 -9.93 -1.33
C LEU A 101 8.43 -9.47 0.00
N ASN A 102 9.60 -9.98 0.36
CA ASN A 102 10.31 -9.61 1.59
C ASN A 102 9.36 -9.69 2.82
N VAL A 103 9.30 -8.63 3.65
CA VAL A 103 8.44 -8.61 4.84
C VAL A 103 6.94 -8.74 4.53
N LEU A 104 6.53 -8.44 3.31
CA LEU A 104 5.13 -8.58 2.89
C LEU A 104 4.67 -10.05 2.86
N ALA A 105 5.58 -11.00 2.63
CA ALA A 105 5.26 -12.44 2.56
C ALA A 105 4.59 -12.96 3.84
N ASN A 106 4.94 -12.39 4.99
CA ASN A 106 4.43 -12.81 6.30
C ASN A 106 3.60 -11.71 6.97
N PHE A 107 3.06 -10.78 6.18
CA PHE A 107 2.31 -9.66 6.71
C PHE A 107 1.00 -10.11 7.36
N ASN A 108 0.84 -9.81 8.64
CA ASN A 108 -0.39 -9.98 9.40
C ASN A 108 -0.96 -8.59 9.74
N PRO A 109 -2.05 -8.15 9.10
CA PRO A 109 -2.57 -6.80 9.28
C PRO A 109 -3.20 -6.62 10.65
N ILE A 110 -2.94 -5.46 11.27
CA ILE A 110 -3.58 -5.04 12.52
C ILE A 110 -4.31 -3.74 12.25
N VAL A 111 -5.64 -3.78 12.35
CA VAL A 111 -6.48 -2.58 12.18
C VAL A 111 -6.45 -1.76 13.47
N PRO A 112 -6.04 -0.47 13.42
CA PRO A 112 -6.02 0.37 14.60
C PRO A 112 -7.44 0.61 15.12
N LYS A 113 -7.58 0.70 16.46
CA LYS A 113 -8.89 0.81 17.12
C LYS A 113 -9.74 1.96 16.56
N GLU A 114 -9.11 3.11 16.30
CA GLU A 114 -9.76 4.31 15.80
C GLU A 114 -10.33 4.15 14.39
N PHE A 115 -9.89 3.11 13.64
CA PHE A 115 -10.31 2.83 12.26
C PHE A 115 -11.14 1.57 12.09
N LYS A 116 -11.44 0.84 13.17
CA LYS A 116 -12.32 -0.35 13.11
C LYS A 116 -13.77 -0.02 12.74
N GLU A 117 -14.19 1.23 12.93
CA GLU A 117 -15.49 1.74 12.52
C GLU A 117 -15.40 2.68 11.30
N SER A 118 -14.42 2.46 10.42
CA SER A 118 -14.25 3.27 9.21
C SER A 118 -15.46 3.18 8.29
N GLU A 119 -15.89 4.32 7.76
CA GLU A 119 -17.00 4.39 6.80
C GLU A 119 -16.59 3.90 5.42
N ILE A 120 -15.30 4.06 5.06
CA ILE A 120 -14.75 3.61 3.79
C ILE A 120 -13.56 2.70 4.06
N VAL A 121 -13.52 1.56 3.39
CA VAL A 121 -12.37 0.64 3.42
C VAL A 121 -11.88 0.41 2.01
N VAL A 122 -10.59 0.66 1.78
CA VAL A 122 -9.94 0.42 0.50
C VAL A 122 -8.94 -0.72 0.67
N LEU A 123 -9.21 -1.82 0.00
CA LEU A 123 -8.36 -3.01 -0.01
C LEU A 123 -7.51 -2.98 -1.28
N GLY A 124 -6.24 -2.67 -1.13
CA GLY A 124 -5.25 -2.71 -2.21
C GLY A 124 -4.95 -4.15 -2.65
N ASN A 125 -4.13 -4.29 -3.66
CA ASN A 125 -3.76 -5.54 -4.34
C ASN A 125 -2.91 -6.49 -3.46
N LEU A 126 -3.44 -6.89 -2.31
CA LEU A 126 -2.84 -7.86 -1.38
C LEU A 126 -3.48 -9.24 -1.53
N HIS A 127 -2.83 -10.24 -0.95
CA HIS A 127 -3.37 -11.59 -0.92
C HIS A 127 -4.78 -11.61 -0.28
N PRO A 128 -5.78 -12.32 -0.83
CA PRO A 128 -7.15 -12.33 -0.34
C PRO A 128 -7.30 -12.67 1.16
N ALA A 129 -6.42 -13.54 1.70
CA ALA A 129 -6.42 -13.84 3.13
C ALA A 129 -6.10 -12.61 4.00
N VAL A 130 -5.18 -11.72 3.55
CA VAL A 130 -4.85 -10.47 4.23
C VAL A 130 -6.04 -9.51 4.16
N GLN A 131 -6.68 -9.39 3.00
CA GLN A 131 -7.87 -8.57 2.82
C GLN A 131 -9.02 -9.04 3.73
N GLY A 132 -9.28 -10.35 3.77
CA GLY A 132 -10.28 -10.96 4.66
C GLY A 132 -9.97 -10.75 6.15
N ALA A 133 -8.69 -10.89 6.54
CA ALA A 133 -8.26 -10.67 7.92
C ALA A 133 -8.52 -9.23 8.40
N VAL A 134 -8.42 -8.25 7.50
CA VAL A 134 -8.78 -6.85 7.81
C VAL A 134 -10.27 -6.70 8.01
N LEU A 135 -11.08 -7.22 7.09
CA LEU A 135 -12.54 -7.11 7.18
C LEU A 135 -13.09 -7.76 8.47
N ASN A 136 -12.49 -8.86 8.90
CA ASN A 136 -12.87 -9.55 10.15
C ASN A 136 -12.52 -8.77 11.43
N GLN A 137 -11.69 -7.75 11.35
CA GLN A 137 -11.34 -6.88 12.49
C GLN A 137 -12.23 -5.65 12.60
N LEU A 138 -13.09 -5.38 11.62
CA LEU A 138 -13.99 -4.24 11.65
C LEU A 138 -15.11 -4.47 12.68
N GLU A 139 -15.43 -3.45 13.45
CA GLU A 139 -16.49 -3.47 14.48
C GLU A 139 -17.82 -2.94 13.93
N LYS A 140 -17.78 -2.23 12.80
CA LYS A 140 -18.94 -1.72 12.10
C LYS A 140 -18.85 -2.02 10.61
N LYS A 141 -19.99 -2.31 9.98
CA LYS A 141 -20.06 -2.48 8.52
C LYS A 141 -19.78 -1.14 7.83
N PRO A 142 -18.76 -1.06 6.96
CA PRO A 142 -18.48 0.14 6.18
C PRO A 142 -19.63 0.52 5.24
N GLU A 143 -19.75 1.79 4.92
CA GLU A 143 -20.67 2.27 3.88
C GLU A 143 -20.19 1.85 2.48
N ALA A 144 -18.85 1.78 2.30
CA ALA A 144 -18.23 1.33 1.05
C ALA A 144 -16.98 0.50 1.33
N ILE A 145 -16.84 -0.60 0.59
CA ILE A 145 -15.61 -1.38 0.48
C ILE A 145 -15.17 -1.31 -0.98
N ILE A 146 -13.97 -0.78 -1.20
CA ILE A 146 -13.36 -0.63 -2.52
C ILE A 146 -12.24 -1.65 -2.62
N LEU A 147 -12.26 -2.47 -3.67
CA LEU A 147 -11.27 -3.49 -3.93
C LEU A 147 -10.45 -3.11 -5.17
N ASP A 148 -9.14 -2.95 -4.98
CA ASP A 148 -8.19 -2.82 -6.07
C ASP A 148 -7.69 -4.20 -6.47
N LEU A 149 -8.04 -4.62 -7.69
CA LEU A 149 -7.70 -5.93 -8.24
C LEU A 149 -6.43 -5.83 -9.08
N SER A 150 -5.46 -6.71 -8.78
CA SER A 150 -4.34 -6.95 -9.68
C SER A 150 -4.64 -8.11 -10.64
N LEU A 151 -3.84 -8.26 -11.70
CA LEU A 151 -3.94 -9.39 -12.63
C LEU A 151 -3.85 -10.77 -11.94
N ILE A 152 -3.22 -10.84 -10.77
CA ILE A 152 -3.11 -12.08 -9.97
C ILE A 152 -4.48 -12.55 -9.44
N HIS A 153 -5.43 -11.64 -9.29
CA HIS A 153 -6.77 -11.95 -8.80
C HIS A 153 -7.78 -12.31 -9.90
N ILE A 154 -7.37 -12.19 -11.17
CA ILE A 154 -8.24 -12.36 -12.34
C ILE A 154 -7.94 -13.69 -13.07
N SER A 155 -6.86 -14.37 -12.70
CA SER A 155 -6.43 -15.65 -13.28
C SER A 155 -7.04 -16.84 -12.57
#